data_7bcba1907bad15b7f93a29948a8232d9
#
_entry.id   7bcba1907bad15b7f93a29948a8232d9
#
_cell.length_a   1.000
_cell.length_b   1.000
_cell.length_c   1.000
_cell.angle_alpha   90.00
_cell.angle_beta   90.00
_cell.angle_gamma   90.00
#
_symmetry.space_group_name_H-M   'P 1'
#
loop_
_entity.id
_entity.type
_entity.pdbx_description
1 polymer ?
#
loop_
_entity_poly.entity_id
_entity_poly.type
_entity_poly.pdbx_seq_one_letter_code
_entity_poly.pdbx_strand_id
1 'polypeptide(L)'
;GRRQLIVYRAFFEPGVHGWPDHACRGCSLGADQVGHLAHLNARNTTLAYASRAPQADIARLKQRMGWQMPWYTITDSFDKDFGVDEWHGHNVFIHDGDRIFRTYLINSRGDEAMGTVWSYLDATPLGRQEIWEDSPEGYPQTPLYSWWNWHDNYDAGADKKWEEVSAAGEAAFRDKGEQ
;
A
#
# COMPACT_ATOMS: atom_id res chain seq x y z
N GLY A 1 -23.18 -4.31 0.86
CA GLY A 1 -24.10 -4.86 -0.04
C GLY A 1 -23.81 -4.72 -1.54
N ARG A 2 -22.57 -4.43 -1.98
CA ARG A 2 -22.22 -4.41 -3.40
C ARG A 2 -21.70 -5.78 -3.84
N ARG A 3 -21.92 -6.10 -5.12
CA ARG A 3 -21.57 -7.42 -5.69
C ARG A 3 -20.07 -7.64 -5.84
N GLN A 4 -19.30 -6.57 -6.05
CA GLN A 4 -17.85 -6.64 -6.25
C GLN A 4 -17.11 -5.97 -5.08
N LEU A 5 -15.99 -6.56 -4.68
CA LEU A 5 -15.15 -6.07 -3.59
C LEU A 5 -13.69 -6.07 -4.04
N ILE A 6 -13.05 -4.93 -3.91
CA ILE A 6 -11.60 -4.77 -4.00
C ILE A 6 -11.08 -4.64 -2.58
N VAL A 7 -10.19 -5.51 -2.14
CA VAL A 7 -9.51 -5.42 -0.84
C VAL A 7 -8.03 -5.18 -1.09
N TYR A 8 -7.55 -4.03 -0.68
CA TYR A 8 -6.11 -3.81 -0.56
C TYR A 8 -5.63 -4.29 0.81
N ARG A 9 -4.83 -5.35 0.81
CA ARG A 9 -4.11 -5.79 2.01
C ARG A 9 -2.94 -4.82 2.22
N ALA A 10 -3.10 -3.90 3.15
CA ALA A 10 -2.09 -2.88 3.47
C ALA A 10 -1.13 -3.38 4.56
N PHE A 11 0.13 -3.00 4.46
CA PHE A 11 1.19 -3.47 5.34
C PHE A 11 1.37 -2.55 6.56
N PHE A 12 0.33 -2.48 7.39
CA PHE A 12 0.34 -1.76 8.67
C PHE A 12 0.14 -2.77 9.80
N GLU A 13 1.17 -2.96 10.61
CA GLU A 13 1.17 -4.00 11.64
C GLU A 13 1.96 -3.57 12.88
N PRO A 14 1.52 -3.93 14.09
CA PRO A 14 2.31 -3.73 15.31
C PRO A 14 3.71 -4.33 15.18
N GLY A 15 4.72 -3.52 15.47
CA GLY A 15 6.13 -3.94 15.42
C GLY A 15 6.74 -3.99 14.02
N VAL A 16 6.01 -3.57 12.99
CA VAL A 16 6.49 -3.52 11.61
C VAL A 16 6.61 -2.08 11.13
N HIS A 17 7.72 -1.73 10.47
CA HIS A 17 8.00 -0.38 9.96
C HIS A 17 7.80 0.75 10.99
N GLY A 18 7.97 0.45 12.28
CA GLY A 18 7.82 1.44 13.35
C GLY A 18 6.37 1.84 13.66
N TRP A 19 5.39 1.01 13.27
CA TRP A 19 3.99 1.23 13.60
C TRP A 19 3.77 1.44 15.12
N PRO A 20 2.95 2.38 15.60
CA PRO A 20 2.04 3.27 14.82
C PRO A 20 2.63 4.62 14.39
N ASP A 21 3.86 4.97 14.81
CA ASP A 21 4.46 6.27 14.54
C ASP A 21 4.98 6.38 13.08
N HIS A 22 5.35 5.24 12.52
CA HIS A 22 5.72 5.05 11.13
C HIS A 22 4.94 3.88 10.53
N ALA A 23 4.91 3.77 9.21
CA ALA A 23 4.23 2.68 8.50
C ALA A 23 4.81 2.46 7.11
N CYS A 24 4.34 1.44 6.41
CA CYS A 24 4.68 1.18 5.01
C CYS A 24 4.43 2.41 4.13
N ARG A 25 5.49 3.02 3.60
CA ARG A 25 5.42 4.23 2.78
C ARG A 25 4.71 3.97 1.44
N GLY A 26 4.99 2.83 0.80
CA GLY A 26 4.34 2.45 -0.44
C GLY A 26 2.83 2.25 -0.27
N CYS A 27 2.39 1.59 0.80
CA CYS A 27 0.97 1.45 1.12
C CYS A 27 0.31 2.80 1.39
N SER A 28 1.03 3.73 2.04
CA SER A 28 0.55 5.08 2.30
C SER A 28 0.42 5.88 1.02
N LEU A 29 1.44 5.83 0.16
CA LEU A 29 1.43 6.48 -1.14
C LEU A 29 0.29 5.93 -2.02
N GLY A 30 0.04 4.61 -2.00
CA GLY A 30 -1.11 4.01 -2.67
C GLY A 30 -2.45 4.48 -2.09
N ALA A 31 -2.54 4.62 -0.76
CA ALA A 31 -3.76 5.11 -0.09
C ALA A 31 -4.09 6.57 -0.45
N ASP A 32 -3.07 7.42 -0.61
CA ASP A 32 -3.22 8.82 -1.03
C ASP A 32 -3.81 8.96 -2.45
N GLN A 33 -3.68 7.94 -3.28
CA GLN A 33 -4.13 7.94 -4.67
C GLN A 33 -5.53 7.36 -4.86
N VAL A 34 -6.19 6.92 -3.79
CA VAL A 34 -7.57 6.43 -3.87
C VAL A 34 -8.50 7.59 -4.22
N GLY A 35 -9.02 7.57 -5.42
CA GLY A 35 -9.97 8.56 -5.91
C GLY A 35 -11.33 8.49 -5.19
N HIS A 36 -12.26 9.34 -5.59
CA HIS A 36 -13.58 9.39 -4.97
C HIS A 36 -14.34 8.07 -5.17
N LEU A 37 -14.72 7.42 -4.07
CA LEU A 37 -15.30 6.07 -4.07
C LEU A 37 -16.67 5.97 -4.79
N ALA A 38 -17.37 7.08 -4.98
CA ALA A 38 -18.66 7.10 -5.68
C ALA A 38 -18.57 6.50 -7.09
N HIS A 39 -17.44 6.67 -7.78
CA HIS A 39 -17.27 6.11 -9.12
C HIS A 39 -17.27 4.58 -9.11
N LEU A 40 -16.55 3.95 -8.17
CA LEU A 40 -16.58 2.50 -7.96
C LEU A 40 -17.96 2.04 -7.47
N ASN A 41 -18.52 2.76 -6.52
CA ASN A 41 -19.82 2.46 -5.94
C ASN A 41 -20.93 2.45 -7.00
N ALA A 42 -20.91 3.39 -7.96
CA ALA A 42 -21.85 3.47 -9.07
C ALA A 42 -21.74 2.24 -10.02
N ARG A 43 -20.65 1.50 -9.97
CA ARG A 43 -20.44 0.25 -10.73
C ARG A 43 -20.56 -0.99 -9.85
N ASN A 44 -21.35 -0.91 -8.76
CA ASN A 44 -21.60 -2.02 -7.84
C ASN A 44 -20.33 -2.61 -7.22
N THR A 45 -19.30 -1.78 -7.00
CA THR A 45 -17.98 -2.14 -6.51
C THR A 45 -17.67 -1.39 -5.22
N THR A 46 -17.17 -2.09 -4.20
CA THR A 46 -16.62 -1.51 -2.99
C THR A 46 -15.09 -1.66 -3.03
N LEU A 47 -14.36 -0.58 -2.72
CA LEU A 47 -12.96 -0.66 -2.37
C LEU A 47 -12.81 -0.51 -0.86
N ALA A 48 -12.08 -1.40 -0.24
CA ALA A 48 -11.74 -1.39 1.17
C ALA A 48 -10.26 -1.69 1.37
N TYR A 49 -9.71 -1.18 2.46
CA TYR A 49 -8.38 -1.53 2.95
C TYR A 49 -8.50 -2.50 4.12
N ALA A 50 -7.51 -3.34 4.28
CA ALA A 50 -7.41 -4.27 5.40
C ALA A 50 -5.96 -4.40 5.85
N SER A 51 -5.74 -4.48 7.16
CA SER A 51 -4.40 -4.65 7.74
C SER A 51 -4.51 -5.28 9.13
N ARG A 52 -3.40 -5.67 9.74
CA ARG A 52 -3.41 -6.20 11.11
C ARG A 52 -3.31 -5.14 12.19
N ALA A 53 -3.25 -3.87 11.80
CA ALA A 53 -3.24 -2.76 12.75
C ALA A 53 -4.55 -2.67 13.56
N PRO A 54 -4.49 -2.28 14.83
CA PRO A 54 -5.68 -2.02 15.65
C PRO A 54 -6.56 -0.91 15.06
N GLN A 55 -7.88 -1.05 15.15
CA GLN A 55 -8.83 -0.05 14.61
C GLN A 55 -8.63 1.36 15.17
N ALA A 56 -8.23 1.49 16.44
CA ALA A 56 -7.97 2.80 17.03
C ALA A 56 -6.80 3.52 16.34
N ASP A 57 -5.74 2.79 15.99
CA ASP A 57 -4.58 3.32 15.29
C ASP A 57 -4.92 3.66 13.84
N ILE A 58 -5.65 2.77 13.15
CA ILE A 58 -6.15 2.99 11.79
C ILE A 58 -7.00 4.28 11.76
N ALA A 59 -7.89 4.46 12.72
CA ALA A 59 -8.76 5.64 12.77
C ALA A 59 -7.94 6.93 12.92
N ARG A 60 -6.94 6.96 13.81
CA ARG A 60 -6.03 8.11 13.97
C ARG A 60 -5.26 8.41 12.69
N LEU A 61 -4.68 7.37 12.06
CA LEU A 61 -3.94 7.53 10.82
C LEU A 61 -4.83 8.03 9.68
N LYS A 62 -6.01 7.46 9.51
CA LYS A 62 -6.98 7.93 8.51
C LYS A 62 -7.36 9.39 8.71
N GLN A 63 -7.57 9.80 9.96
CA GLN A 63 -7.88 11.19 10.28
C GLN A 63 -6.72 12.13 9.91
N ARG A 64 -5.48 11.76 10.27
CA ARG A 64 -4.27 12.50 9.94
C ARG A 64 -4.10 12.66 8.43
N MET A 65 -4.24 11.54 7.70
CA MET A 65 -3.96 11.46 6.27
C MET A 65 -5.17 11.83 5.39
N GLY A 66 -6.33 12.09 5.96
CA GLY A 66 -7.55 12.44 5.21
C GLY A 66 -8.17 11.28 4.42
N TRP A 67 -7.80 10.05 4.69
CA TRP A 67 -8.26 8.88 3.93
C TRP A 67 -9.72 8.53 4.21
N GLN A 68 -10.51 8.34 3.17
CA GLN A 68 -11.95 8.12 3.26
C GLN A 68 -12.37 6.65 3.07
N MET A 69 -11.51 5.80 2.48
CA MET A 69 -11.86 4.41 2.22
C MET A 69 -12.16 3.65 3.53
N PRO A 70 -13.10 2.70 3.52
CA PRO A 70 -13.27 1.75 4.61
C PRO A 70 -11.97 1.00 4.87
N TRP A 71 -11.63 0.81 6.14
CA TRP A 71 -10.43 0.09 6.54
C TRP A 71 -10.72 -0.81 7.73
N TYR A 72 -10.38 -2.08 7.62
CA TYR A 72 -10.69 -3.12 8.59
C TYR A 72 -9.44 -3.77 9.17
N THR A 73 -9.53 -4.22 10.43
CA THR A 73 -8.50 -5.05 11.03
C THR A 73 -8.70 -6.52 10.65
N ILE A 74 -7.67 -7.15 10.09
CA ILE A 74 -7.64 -8.59 9.85
C ILE A 74 -7.38 -9.29 11.17
N THR A 75 -8.30 -10.17 11.57
CA THR A 75 -8.23 -10.95 12.81
C THR A 75 -8.17 -12.46 12.57
N ASP A 76 -8.25 -12.87 11.32
CA ASP A 76 -8.32 -14.25 10.86
C ASP A 76 -7.10 -14.66 10.01
N SER A 77 -7.24 -15.74 9.26
CA SER A 77 -6.23 -16.33 8.40
C SER A 77 -6.18 -15.74 6.97
N PHE A 78 -6.74 -14.54 6.73
CA PHE A 78 -6.86 -13.95 5.40
C PHE A 78 -5.57 -14.03 4.58
N ASP A 79 -4.42 -13.66 5.17
CA ASP A 79 -3.15 -13.66 4.45
C ASP A 79 -2.75 -15.06 3.96
N LYS A 80 -2.97 -16.07 4.80
CA LYS A 80 -2.70 -17.48 4.48
C LYS A 80 -3.71 -18.02 3.46
N ASP A 81 -5.00 -17.73 3.65
CA ASP A 81 -6.09 -18.27 2.83
C ASP A 81 -6.04 -17.72 1.41
N PHE A 82 -5.56 -16.50 1.24
CA PHE A 82 -5.47 -15.82 -0.05
C PHE A 82 -4.05 -15.70 -0.61
N GLY A 83 -3.04 -16.26 0.07
CA GLY A 83 -1.65 -16.30 -0.40
C GLY A 83 -1.11 -14.90 -0.68
N VAL A 84 -1.21 -14.00 0.29
CA VAL A 84 -0.65 -12.65 0.21
C VAL A 84 0.77 -12.70 0.77
N ASP A 85 1.70 -13.29 0.01
CA ASP A 85 3.03 -13.66 0.44
C ASP A 85 3.91 -12.45 0.81
N GLU A 86 3.70 -11.33 0.14
CA GLU A 86 4.42 -10.08 0.40
C GLU A 86 3.64 -9.11 1.30
N TRP A 87 2.62 -9.60 1.97
CA TRP A 87 1.80 -8.89 2.97
C TRP A 87 1.11 -7.63 2.48
N HIS A 88 1.09 -7.40 1.19
CA HIS A 88 0.32 -6.34 0.57
C HIS A 88 -0.23 -6.80 -0.79
N GLY A 89 -1.20 -6.09 -1.31
CA GLY A 89 -1.74 -6.35 -2.63
C GLY A 89 -3.24 -6.12 -2.74
N HIS A 90 -3.68 -5.94 -3.97
CA HIS A 90 -5.09 -5.83 -4.30
C HIS A 90 -5.66 -7.21 -4.61
N ASN A 91 -6.64 -7.63 -3.83
CA ASN A 91 -7.46 -8.79 -4.08
C ASN A 91 -8.84 -8.34 -4.56
N VAL A 92 -9.34 -8.91 -5.64
CA VAL A 92 -10.66 -8.58 -6.19
C VAL A 92 -11.56 -9.80 -6.12
N PHE A 93 -12.76 -9.58 -5.60
CA PHE A 93 -13.76 -10.61 -5.39
C PHE A 93 -15.07 -10.25 -6.06
N ILE A 94 -15.81 -11.28 -6.51
CA ILE A 94 -17.20 -11.17 -6.92
C ILE A 94 -18.06 -12.12 -6.09
N HIS A 95 -19.22 -11.62 -5.69
CA HIS A 95 -20.28 -12.41 -5.05
C HIS A 95 -21.30 -12.85 -6.09
N ASP A 96 -21.52 -14.16 -6.23
CA ASP A 96 -22.44 -14.75 -7.15
C ASP A 96 -23.32 -15.82 -6.46
N GLY A 97 -24.57 -15.44 -6.17
CA GLY A 97 -25.49 -16.25 -5.37
C GLY A 97 -24.98 -16.40 -3.93
N ASP A 98 -24.61 -17.61 -3.54
CA ASP A 98 -24.05 -17.98 -2.23
C ASP A 98 -22.53 -18.17 -2.24
N ARG A 99 -21.89 -17.91 -3.39
CA ARG A 99 -20.46 -18.14 -3.61
C ARG A 99 -19.70 -16.82 -3.78
N ILE A 100 -18.43 -16.85 -3.34
CA ILE A 100 -17.48 -15.75 -3.52
C ILE A 100 -16.29 -16.29 -4.30
N PHE A 101 -15.91 -15.57 -5.35
CA PHE A 101 -14.77 -15.92 -6.19
C PHE A 101 -13.75 -14.80 -6.12
N ARG A 102 -12.46 -15.13 -5.91
CA ARG A 102 -11.38 -14.20 -6.18
C ARG A 102 -11.10 -14.21 -7.69
N THR A 103 -11.22 -13.05 -8.31
CA THR A 103 -11.10 -12.90 -9.77
C THR A 103 -9.79 -12.24 -10.20
N TYR A 104 -9.11 -11.57 -9.28
CA TYR A 104 -7.86 -10.88 -9.58
C TYR A 104 -6.99 -10.75 -8.32
N LEU A 105 -5.67 -10.82 -8.50
CA LEU A 105 -4.67 -10.50 -7.51
C LEU A 105 -3.52 -9.78 -8.18
N ILE A 106 -3.05 -8.69 -7.58
CA ILE A 106 -1.83 -8.00 -7.95
C ILE A 106 -1.12 -7.53 -6.70
N ASN A 107 0.20 -7.66 -6.65
CA ASN A 107 1.05 -7.27 -5.53
C ASN A 107 2.42 -6.77 -6.02
N SER A 108 3.35 -6.51 -5.10
CA SER A 108 4.69 -6.01 -5.40
C SER A 108 4.64 -4.78 -6.32
N ARG A 109 5.57 -4.67 -7.23
CA ARG A 109 5.59 -3.59 -8.23
C ARG A 109 4.37 -3.56 -9.15
N GLY A 110 3.66 -4.67 -9.28
CA GLY A 110 2.41 -4.70 -10.02
C GLY A 110 1.35 -3.76 -9.45
N ASP A 111 1.35 -3.52 -8.14
CA ASP A 111 0.43 -2.59 -7.47
C ASP A 111 0.61 -1.13 -7.91
N GLU A 112 1.74 -0.76 -8.47
CA GLU A 112 2.00 0.57 -9.02
C GLU A 112 0.99 0.93 -10.14
N ALA A 113 0.49 -0.07 -10.87
CA ALA A 113 -0.56 0.13 -11.88
C ALA A 113 -1.88 0.65 -11.30
N MET A 114 -2.09 0.51 -9.98
CA MET A 114 -3.27 1.02 -9.28
C MET A 114 -3.10 2.46 -8.77
N GLY A 115 -1.93 3.06 -8.98
CA GLY A 115 -1.62 4.42 -8.53
C GLY A 115 -1.25 5.36 -9.66
N THR A 116 -1.82 6.56 -9.65
CA THR A 116 -1.64 7.55 -10.72
C THR A 116 -0.32 8.30 -10.63
N VAL A 117 0.31 8.41 -9.46
CA VAL A 117 1.57 9.16 -9.30
C VAL A 117 2.70 8.55 -10.13
N TRP A 118 2.79 7.23 -10.16
CA TRP A 118 3.80 6.55 -10.99
C TRP A 118 3.59 6.83 -12.48
N SER A 119 2.36 6.73 -12.96
CA SER A 119 2.02 7.05 -14.36
C SER A 119 2.31 8.50 -14.71
N TYR A 120 2.06 9.42 -13.78
CA TYR A 120 2.39 10.83 -14.00
C TYR A 120 3.90 11.06 -14.05
N LEU A 121 4.68 10.46 -13.16
CA LEU A 121 6.14 10.58 -13.19
C LEU A 121 6.72 9.96 -14.45
N ASP A 122 6.25 8.77 -14.86
CA ASP A 122 6.67 8.10 -16.10
C ASP A 122 6.41 8.96 -17.36
N ALA A 123 5.45 9.86 -17.30
CA ALA A 123 5.16 10.81 -18.38
C ALA A 123 6.04 12.10 -18.36
N THR A 124 6.86 12.27 -17.30
CA THR A 124 7.74 13.44 -17.19
C THR A 124 9.12 13.19 -17.81
N PRO A 125 9.84 14.24 -18.23
CA PRO A 125 11.18 14.07 -18.81
C PRO A 125 12.22 13.44 -17.89
N LEU A 126 12.05 13.57 -16.57
CA LEU A 126 12.96 13.00 -15.56
C LEU A 126 12.51 11.63 -15.04
N GLY A 127 11.30 11.18 -15.41
CA GLY A 127 10.73 9.92 -14.91
C GLY A 127 10.57 9.89 -13.41
N ARG A 128 10.75 8.73 -12.81
CA ARG A 128 10.70 8.52 -11.35
C ARG A 128 11.99 8.89 -10.63
N GLN A 129 13.05 9.16 -11.40
CA GLN A 129 14.39 9.50 -10.93
C GLN A 129 15.00 8.40 -10.04
N GLU A 130 14.78 7.15 -10.41
CA GLU A 130 15.29 5.96 -9.74
C GLU A 130 16.40 5.30 -10.57
N ILE A 131 17.39 4.67 -9.91
CA ILE A 131 18.61 4.10 -10.54
C ILE A 131 18.36 2.99 -11.56
N TRP A 132 17.14 2.45 -11.65
CA TRP A 132 16.77 1.42 -12.63
C TRP A 132 16.36 2.00 -13.97
N GLU A 133 16.09 3.30 -14.03
CA GLU A 133 15.71 3.98 -15.27
C GLU A 133 16.93 4.19 -16.18
N ASP A 134 16.72 4.07 -17.47
CA ASP A 134 17.74 4.41 -18.50
C ASP A 134 17.78 5.93 -18.71
N SER A 135 18.31 6.63 -17.71
CA SER A 135 18.39 8.09 -17.71
C SER A 135 19.74 8.58 -18.22
N PRO A 136 19.79 9.72 -18.93
CA PRO A 136 21.04 10.34 -19.36
C PRO A 136 21.96 10.66 -18.18
N GLU A 137 23.27 10.71 -18.45
CA GLU A 137 24.27 11.10 -17.46
C GLU A 137 23.96 12.50 -16.89
N GLY A 138 24.05 12.63 -15.56
CA GLY A 138 23.78 13.88 -14.85
C GLY A 138 22.32 14.09 -14.44
N TYR A 139 21.43 13.19 -14.84
CA TYR A 139 20.04 13.21 -14.34
C TYR A 139 19.99 12.76 -12.88
N PRO A 140 19.13 13.35 -12.03
CA PRO A 140 18.99 12.91 -10.66
C PRO A 140 18.47 11.49 -10.60
N GLN A 141 19.12 10.66 -9.77
CA GLN A 141 18.72 9.27 -9.55
C GLN A 141 18.88 8.91 -8.07
N THR A 142 17.91 8.25 -7.52
CA THR A 142 17.89 7.75 -6.15
C THR A 142 17.75 6.22 -6.13
N PRO A 143 18.11 5.55 -5.03
CA PRO A 143 17.73 4.16 -4.83
C PRO A 143 16.22 3.97 -4.96
N LEU A 144 15.80 2.76 -5.37
CA LEU A 144 14.39 2.41 -5.50
C LEU A 144 13.63 2.75 -4.21
N TYR A 145 12.45 3.37 -4.37
CA TYR A 145 11.52 3.69 -3.27
C TYR A 145 12.05 4.64 -2.19
N SER A 146 13.30 5.07 -2.25
CA SER A 146 13.88 5.92 -1.21
C SER A 146 13.21 7.29 -1.09
N TRP A 147 12.56 7.77 -2.16
CA TRP A 147 11.82 9.02 -2.19
C TRP A 147 10.39 8.92 -1.64
N TRP A 148 9.84 7.71 -1.45
CA TRP A 148 8.50 7.52 -0.94
C TRP A 148 8.42 7.99 0.52
N ASN A 149 7.36 8.73 0.83
CA ASN A 149 7.10 9.20 2.20
C ASN A 149 5.59 9.32 2.43
N TRP A 150 5.19 9.58 3.66
CA TRP A 150 3.86 10.07 3.96
C TRP A 150 3.72 11.47 3.36
N HIS A 151 2.54 11.79 2.78
CA HIS A 151 2.37 13.05 2.04
C HIS A 151 2.60 14.30 2.90
N ASP A 152 2.40 14.19 4.21
CA ASP A 152 2.60 15.28 5.19
C ASP A 152 4.03 15.33 5.77
N ASN A 153 4.97 14.55 5.23
CA ASN A 153 6.32 14.42 5.79
C ASN A 153 7.46 14.66 4.78
N TYR A 154 7.15 15.12 3.56
CA TYR A 154 8.19 15.40 2.55
C TYR A 154 9.07 16.59 2.93
N ASP A 155 8.51 17.60 3.61
CA ASP A 155 9.24 18.81 4.01
C ASP A 155 10.10 18.64 5.28
N ALA A 156 9.92 17.54 6.01
CA ALA A 156 10.65 17.26 7.25
C ALA A 156 12.11 16.82 7.02
N GLY A 157 12.56 16.75 5.77
CA GLY A 157 13.83 16.18 5.36
C GLY A 157 13.78 14.65 5.28
N ALA A 158 14.73 14.04 4.59
CA ALA A 158 14.84 12.58 4.51
C ALA A 158 14.98 12.04 5.95
N ASP A 159 13.97 11.35 6.42
CA ASP A 159 13.97 10.74 7.75
C ASP A 159 14.96 9.57 7.75
N LYS A 160 16.21 9.85 8.16
CA LYS A 160 17.27 8.83 8.28
C LYS A 160 16.84 7.65 9.15
N LYS A 161 15.94 7.91 10.10
CA LYS A 161 15.36 6.88 10.96
C LYS A 161 14.51 5.87 10.17
N TRP A 162 13.99 6.25 9.02
CA TRP A 162 13.24 5.35 8.16
C TRP A 162 14.13 4.30 7.49
N GLU A 163 15.32 4.64 7.04
CA GLU A 163 16.26 3.67 6.44
C GLU A 163 16.62 2.58 7.47
N GLU A 164 16.85 2.99 8.74
CA GLU A 164 17.11 2.06 9.84
C GLU A 164 15.88 1.21 10.18
N VAL A 165 14.70 1.81 10.22
CA VAL A 165 13.42 1.12 10.52
C VAL A 165 13.01 0.20 9.37
N SER A 166 13.22 0.60 8.12
CA SER A 166 12.94 -0.22 6.94
C SER A 166 13.85 -1.44 6.89
N ALA A 167 15.15 -1.28 7.11
CA ALA A 167 16.12 -2.37 7.16
C ALA A 167 15.80 -3.35 8.31
N ALA A 168 15.43 -2.86 9.48
CA ALA A 168 15.02 -3.67 10.63
C ALA A 168 13.68 -4.39 10.35
N GLY A 169 12.74 -3.74 9.67
CA GLY A 169 11.46 -4.31 9.26
C GLY A 169 11.63 -5.44 8.24
N GLU A 170 12.49 -5.24 7.23
CA GLU A 170 12.81 -6.27 6.24
C GLU A 170 13.54 -7.48 6.86
N ALA A 171 14.44 -7.24 7.81
CA ALA A 171 15.12 -8.31 8.55
C ALA A 171 14.15 -9.13 9.39
N ALA A 172 13.25 -8.47 10.13
CA ALA A 172 12.20 -9.14 10.93
C ALA A 172 11.18 -9.88 10.05
N PHE A 173 11.02 -9.48 8.79
CA PHE A 173 10.15 -10.15 7.83
C PHE A 173 10.77 -11.45 7.32
N ARG A 174 12.06 -11.43 6.99
CA ARG A 174 12.79 -12.63 6.54
C ARG A 174 12.83 -13.71 7.60
N ASP A 175 13.05 -13.34 8.87
CA ASP A 175 13.05 -14.26 10.02
C ASP A 175 11.69 -14.97 10.24
N LYS A 176 10.57 -14.32 9.91
CA LYS A 176 9.22 -14.92 10.03
C LYS A 176 8.85 -15.85 8.86
N GLY A 177 9.51 -15.72 7.73
CA GLY A 177 9.29 -16.56 6.55
C GLY A 177 10.03 -17.89 6.59
N GLU A 178 10.99 -18.06 7.51
CA GLU A 178 11.78 -19.29 7.69
C GLU A 178 11.27 -20.19 8.83
N GLN A 179 10.13 -19.87 9.45
CA GLN A 179 9.45 -20.69 10.46
C GLN A 179 8.10 -21.20 9.92
#